data_f5cf87d62a4f32a01dc4c6d4070c68d4
#
_entry.id   f5cf87d62a4f32a01dc4c6d4070c68d4
#
_cell.length_a   1.000
_cell.length_b   1.000
_cell.length_c   1.000
_cell.angle_alpha   90.00
_cell.angle_beta   90.00
_cell.angle_gamma   90.00
#
_symmetry.space_group_name_H-M   'P 1'
#
loop_
_entity.id
_entity.type
_entity.pdbx_description
1 polymer ?
#
loop_
_entity_poly.entity_id
_entity_poly.type
_entity_poly.pdbx_seq_one_letter_code
_entity_poly.pdbx_strand_id
1 'polypeptide(L)'
;MKTKLIKILAPIALISLTACGQTPVSQANAAPSSAAKPAAPVQGKVGEALKARLEKIYESQGLKVISVSETPIQGIYEVVVSGKQIIYTDAKGDYMFVGDLIDVNTRKSLTDERAADLNKIDFATLPLDKAIKEVRGNGKLKVAVFSDPDCPYCKRLEHEFEKMTDITIYNFMMPIPSLHPDAARKAE
;
A
#
# COMPACT_ATOMS: atom_id res chain seq x y z
N MET A 1 -18.51 -47.68 -61.86
CA MET A 1 -18.01 -46.46 -62.52
C MET A 1 -16.59 -46.27 -61.96
N LYS A 2 -15.60 -46.20 -62.82
CA LYS A 2 -14.16 -46.22 -62.53
C LYS A 2 -13.66 -44.78 -62.18
N THR A 3 -13.12 -44.56 -61.01
CA THR A 3 -12.46 -43.27 -60.65
C THR A 3 -10.96 -43.46 -60.63
N LYS A 4 -10.27 -42.75 -61.46
CA LYS A 4 -8.81 -42.81 -61.70
C LYS A 4 -8.04 -42.12 -60.55
N LEU A 5 -7.06 -42.84 -59.97
CA LEU A 5 -6.03 -42.33 -59.10
C LEU A 5 -5.01 -41.53 -59.98
N ILE A 6 -4.86 -40.26 -59.71
CA ILE A 6 -3.77 -39.44 -60.24
C ILE A 6 -2.68 -39.37 -59.18
N LYS A 7 -1.54 -40.00 -59.46
CA LYS A 7 -0.29 -39.88 -58.70
C LYS A 7 0.41 -38.60 -59.17
N ILE A 8 0.53 -37.63 -58.30
CA ILE A 8 1.39 -36.46 -58.51
C ILE A 8 2.69 -36.67 -57.73
N LEU A 9 3.77 -36.92 -58.44
CA LEU A 9 5.13 -36.84 -57.91
C LEU A 9 5.52 -35.39 -57.84
N ALA A 10 5.86 -34.88 -56.64
CA ALA A 10 6.50 -33.61 -56.47
C ALA A 10 7.99 -33.82 -56.11
N PRO A 11 8.93 -33.02 -56.66
CA PRO A 11 10.34 -33.19 -56.37
C PRO A 11 10.70 -32.54 -55.02
N ILE A 12 11.55 -33.22 -54.28
CA ILE A 12 12.12 -32.77 -53.02
C ILE A 12 13.18 -31.73 -53.36
N ALA A 13 12.93 -30.46 -53.05
CA ALA A 13 13.93 -29.39 -53.07
C ALA A 13 14.64 -29.38 -51.70
N LEU A 14 15.93 -29.68 -51.69
CA LEU A 14 16.80 -29.45 -50.55
C LEU A 14 16.94 -27.94 -50.33
N ILE A 15 16.38 -27.44 -49.24
CA ILE A 15 16.64 -26.10 -48.76
C ILE A 15 17.74 -26.20 -47.70
N SER A 16 18.91 -25.66 -48.06
CA SER A 16 20.05 -25.48 -47.16
C SER A 16 19.69 -24.47 -46.03
N LEU A 17 19.68 -24.96 -44.76
CA LEU A 17 19.60 -24.10 -43.60
C LEU A 17 20.86 -23.28 -43.44
N THR A 18 20.81 -22.02 -43.83
CA THR A 18 21.79 -21.00 -43.36
C THR A 18 21.50 -20.72 -41.90
N ALA A 19 22.50 -21.01 -41.06
CA ALA A 19 22.48 -20.71 -39.63
C ALA A 19 22.48 -19.16 -39.46
N CYS A 20 21.32 -18.62 -39.00
CA CYS A 20 21.28 -17.27 -38.47
C CYS A 20 21.98 -17.26 -37.12
N GLY A 21 23.08 -16.50 -37.05
CA GLY A 21 23.83 -16.28 -35.81
C GLY A 21 22.91 -15.65 -34.72
N GLN A 22 22.80 -16.34 -33.62
CA GLN A 22 22.24 -15.80 -32.40
C GLN A 22 23.24 -14.79 -31.85
N THR A 23 22.94 -13.50 -31.98
CA THR A 23 23.59 -12.47 -31.18
C THR A 23 23.21 -12.71 -29.71
N PRO A 24 24.20 -12.77 -28.78
CA PRO A 24 23.86 -12.90 -27.37
C PRO A 24 23.13 -11.62 -26.96
N VAL A 25 21.87 -11.77 -26.57
CA VAL A 25 21.12 -10.73 -25.86
C VAL A 25 21.87 -10.49 -24.55
N SER A 26 22.57 -9.37 -24.49
CA SER A 26 23.20 -8.89 -23.26
C SER A 26 22.10 -8.78 -22.21
N GLN A 27 22.10 -9.69 -21.24
CA GLN A 27 21.29 -9.55 -20.04
C GLN A 27 21.77 -8.29 -19.35
N ALA A 28 21.05 -7.19 -19.56
CA ALA A 28 21.20 -6.03 -18.71
C ALA A 28 20.90 -6.50 -17.28
N ASN A 29 21.96 -6.57 -16.48
CA ASN A 29 21.84 -6.72 -15.03
C ASN A 29 20.91 -5.59 -14.55
N ALA A 30 19.66 -5.92 -14.28
CA ALA A 30 18.80 -5.06 -13.50
C ALA A 30 19.47 -4.92 -12.13
N ALA A 31 20.07 -3.78 -11.89
CA ALA A 31 20.53 -3.41 -10.57
C ALA A 31 19.33 -3.57 -9.62
N PRO A 32 19.54 -4.10 -8.39
CA PRO A 32 18.45 -4.22 -7.43
C PRO A 32 17.89 -2.81 -7.23
N SER A 33 16.61 -2.64 -7.59
CA SER A 33 15.84 -1.42 -7.32
C SER A 33 15.97 -1.15 -5.83
N SER A 34 16.73 -0.10 -5.48
CA SER A 34 16.78 0.41 -4.12
C SER A 34 15.35 0.62 -3.65
N ALA A 35 14.95 -0.11 -2.62
CA ALA A 35 13.68 0.13 -1.93
C ALA A 35 13.57 1.64 -1.69
N ALA A 36 12.47 2.24 -2.12
CA ALA A 36 12.25 3.67 -2.01
C ALA A 36 12.44 4.06 -0.55
N LYS A 37 13.52 4.80 -0.30
CA LYS A 37 13.83 5.31 1.03
C LYS A 37 12.64 6.19 1.46
N PRO A 38 12.14 6.08 2.69
CA PRO A 38 11.10 6.96 3.18
C PRO A 38 11.44 8.40 2.85
N ALA A 39 10.51 9.14 2.25
CA ALA A 39 10.71 10.51 1.84
C ALA A 39 11.22 11.33 3.02
N ALA A 40 12.45 11.86 2.92
CA ALA A 40 13.01 12.68 3.98
C ALA A 40 12.26 14.01 4.03
N PRO A 41 11.92 14.54 5.21
CA PRO A 41 11.30 15.85 5.34
C PRO A 41 12.17 16.92 4.67
N VAL A 42 11.58 17.75 3.83
CA VAL A 42 12.28 18.89 3.24
C VAL A 42 12.50 19.93 4.33
N GLN A 43 13.68 19.90 4.93
CA GLN A 43 14.16 20.95 5.82
C GLN A 43 14.75 22.06 4.95
N GLY A 44 14.04 23.18 4.78
CA GLY A 44 14.54 24.31 4.04
C GLY A 44 13.45 25.24 3.53
N LYS A 45 13.89 26.30 2.86
CA LYS A 45 13.04 27.41 2.38
C LYS A 45 11.82 26.97 1.56
N VAL A 46 11.93 25.85 0.79
CA VAL A 46 10.82 25.35 -0.04
C VAL A 46 9.72 24.76 0.81
N GLY A 47 10.05 23.90 1.78
CA GLY A 47 9.06 23.29 2.66
C GLY A 47 8.28 24.31 3.48
N GLU A 48 8.98 25.31 4.05
CA GLU A 48 8.36 26.39 4.81
C GLU A 48 7.49 27.30 3.93
N ALA A 49 7.97 27.63 2.72
CA ALA A 49 7.21 28.43 1.77
C ALA A 49 5.92 27.74 1.32
N LEU A 50 5.99 26.43 0.99
CA LEU A 50 4.83 25.63 0.63
C LEU A 50 3.83 25.55 1.77
N LYS A 51 4.30 25.31 3.00
CA LYS A 51 3.46 25.28 4.20
C LYS A 51 2.72 26.61 4.37
N ALA A 52 3.45 27.72 4.40
CA ALA A 52 2.86 29.05 4.59
C ALA A 52 1.85 29.39 3.48
N ARG A 53 2.18 29.06 2.24
CA ARG A 53 1.31 29.33 1.08
C ARG A 53 0.03 28.51 1.13
N LEU A 54 0.12 27.20 1.33
CA LEU A 54 -1.05 26.32 1.36
C LEU A 54 -1.96 26.63 2.54
N GLU A 55 -1.40 26.82 3.74
CA GLU A 55 -2.17 27.18 4.93
C GLU A 55 -2.89 28.53 4.74
N LYS A 56 -2.28 29.48 4.05
CA LYS A 56 -2.92 30.78 3.74
C LYS A 56 -4.06 30.64 2.73
N ILE A 57 -3.85 29.87 1.63
CA ILE A 57 -4.87 29.71 0.59
C ILE A 57 -6.09 28.98 1.13
N TYR A 58 -5.89 27.96 1.97
CA TYR A 58 -6.93 27.11 2.53
C TYR A 58 -7.28 27.43 3.99
N GLU A 59 -7.00 28.65 4.45
CA GLU A 59 -7.26 29.10 5.82
C GLU A 59 -8.73 28.94 6.22
N SER A 60 -9.66 29.29 5.32
CA SER A 60 -11.09 29.14 5.54
C SER A 60 -11.56 27.70 5.71
N GLN A 61 -10.78 26.74 5.24
CA GLN A 61 -11.05 25.30 5.36
C GLN A 61 -10.30 24.67 6.54
N GLY A 62 -9.51 25.47 7.28
CA GLY A 62 -8.75 25.00 8.43
C GLY A 62 -7.61 24.03 8.10
N LEU A 63 -7.12 24.03 6.85
CA LEU A 63 -6.03 23.19 6.43
C LEU A 63 -4.76 23.49 7.22
N LYS A 64 -4.13 22.45 7.77
CA LYS A 64 -2.83 22.53 8.44
C LYS A 64 -1.85 21.59 7.76
N VAL A 65 -0.67 22.09 7.42
CA VAL A 65 0.42 21.28 6.85
C VAL A 65 1.23 20.68 7.98
N ILE A 66 1.29 19.34 8.00
CA ILE A 66 2.03 18.55 8.99
C ILE A 66 3.48 18.39 8.55
N SER A 67 3.70 17.98 7.30
CA SER A 67 5.03 17.80 6.73
C SER A 67 5.04 18.03 5.23
N VAL A 68 6.22 18.41 4.71
CA VAL A 68 6.52 18.50 3.28
C VAL A 68 7.73 17.61 3.02
N SER A 69 7.67 16.78 2.00
CA SER A 69 8.73 15.83 1.65
C SER A 69 8.97 15.81 0.14
N GLU A 70 10.20 15.48 -0.28
CA GLU A 70 10.50 15.25 -1.69
C GLU A 70 9.89 13.94 -2.17
N THR A 71 9.50 13.90 -3.44
CA THR A 71 9.12 12.68 -4.11
C THR A 71 10.24 12.22 -5.06
N PRO A 72 10.19 10.99 -5.58
CA PRO A 72 11.11 10.55 -6.63
C PRO A 72 11.00 11.37 -7.93
N ILE A 73 9.94 12.15 -8.08
CA ILE A 73 9.75 13.04 -9.24
C ILE A 73 10.29 14.42 -8.89
N GLN A 74 11.34 14.83 -9.59
CA GLN A 74 11.95 16.12 -9.36
C GLN A 74 10.93 17.28 -9.53
N GLY A 75 10.89 18.17 -8.54
CA GLY A 75 10.00 19.33 -8.54
C GLY A 75 8.58 19.05 -8.07
N ILE A 76 8.26 17.81 -7.73
CA ILE A 76 6.99 17.43 -7.09
C ILE A 76 7.26 17.11 -5.62
N TYR A 77 6.46 17.66 -4.76
CA TYR A 77 6.54 17.52 -3.31
C TYR A 77 5.29 16.83 -2.76
N GLU A 78 5.52 15.92 -1.84
CA GLU A 78 4.48 15.34 -0.98
C GLU A 78 4.19 16.30 0.16
N VAL A 79 2.94 16.60 0.40
CA VAL A 79 2.49 17.40 1.54
C VAL A 79 1.47 16.61 2.33
N VAL A 80 1.80 16.35 3.59
CA VAL A 80 0.86 15.74 4.53
C VAL A 80 0.11 16.85 5.24
N VAL A 81 -1.21 16.80 5.19
CA VAL A 81 -2.08 17.80 5.82
C VAL A 81 -2.88 17.21 6.98
N SER A 82 -3.63 18.06 7.67
CA SER A 82 -4.52 17.65 8.77
C SER A 82 -5.41 16.47 8.37
N GLY A 83 -5.60 15.53 9.29
CA GLY A 83 -6.27 14.26 9.00
C GLY A 83 -5.37 13.21 8.34
N LYS A 84 -4.04 13.46 8.26
CA LYS A 84 -3.05 12.59 7.62
C LYS A 84 -3.30 12.35 6.12
N GLN A 85 -4.01 13.27 5.47
CA GLN A 85 -4.23 13.23 4.04
C GLN A 85 -2.94 13.61 3.31
N ILE A 86 -2.64 12.91 2.22
CA ILE A 86 -1.48 13.16 1.37
C ILE A 86 -1.95 13.88 0.11
N ILE A 87 -1.28 14.97 -0.21
CA ILE A 87 -1.45 15.73 -1.45
C ILE A 87 -0.08 15.97 -2.08
N TYR A 88 -0.06 16.24 -3.37
CA TYR A 88 1.15 16.54 -4.12
C TYR A 88 1.06 17.92 -4.73
N THR A 89 2.20 18.62 -4.81
CA THR A 89 2.26 19.98 -5.36
C THR A 89 3.62 20.22 -6.02
N ASP A 90 3.67 21.21 -6.92
CA ASP A 90 4.94 21.75 -7.43
C ASP A 90 5.67 22.59 -6.37
N ALA A 91 6.91 22.93 -6.63
CA ALA A 91 7.77 23.67 -5.69
C ALA A 91 7.22 25.06 -5.30
N LYS A 92 6.34 25.63 -6.12
CA LYS A 92 5.73 26.93 -5.85
C LYS A 92 4.37 26.83 -5.15
N GLY A 93 3.74 25.65 -5.17
CA GLY A 93 2.37 25.46 -4.69
C GLY A 93 1.32 26.09 -5.61
N ASP A 94 1.64 26.18 -6.91
CA ASP A 94 0.72 26.72 -7.90
C ASP A 94 -0.29 25.66 -8.38
N TYR A 95 0.14 24.40 -8.39
CA TYR A 95 -0.67 23.25 -8.77
C TYR A 95 -0.67 22.21 -7.69
N MET A 96 -1.84 21.65 -7.41
CA MET A 96 -2.02 20.60 -6.43
C MET A 96 -2.82 19.46 -7.05
N PHE A 97 -2.46 18.22 -6.74
CA PHE A 97 -3.25 17.06 -7.11
C PHE A 97 -3.35 16.08 -5.93
N VAL A 98 -4.46 15.37 -5.91
CA VAL A 98 -4.78 14.32 -4.93
C VAL A 98 -4.92 13.03 -5.69
N GLY A 99 -4.26 11.98 -5.21
CA GLY A 99 -4.25 10.67 -5.87
C GLY A 99 -3.02 9.89 -5.50
N ASP A 100 -2.82 8.74 -6.17
CA ASP A 100 -1.73 7.84 -5.88
C ASP A 100 -0.52 8.09 -6.77
N LEU A 101 0.63 8.18 -6.14
CA LEU A 101 1.93 8.13 -6.80
C LEU A 101 2.38 6.67 -6.88
N ILE A 102 2.31 6.09 -8.08
CA ILE A 102 2.62 4.68 -8.31
C ILE A 102 3.96 4.55 -9.02
N ASP A 103 4.87 3.77 -8.44
CA ASP A 103 6.05 3.30 -9.16
C ASP A 103 5.63 2.19 -10.14
N VAL A 104 5.64 2.51 -11.42
CA VAL A 104 5.18 1.59 -12.47
C VAL A 104 6.10 0.36 -12.64
N ASN A 105 7.37 0.45 -12.23
CA ASN A 105 8.31 -0.66 -12.32
C ASN A 105 8.03 -1.71 -11.25
N THR A 106 7.76 -1.26 -10.03
CA THR A 106 7.46 -2.14 -8.89
C THR A 106 5.97 -2.38 -8.69
N ARG A 107 5.11 -1.60 -9.37
CA ARG A 107 3.65 -1.57 -9.22
C ARG A 107 3.19 -1.23 -7.80
N LYS A 108 4.02 -0.55 -7.04
CA LYS A 108 3.70 -0.14 -5.67
C LYS A 108 3.19 1.29 -5.63
N SER A 109 2.19 1.54 -4.82
CA SER A 109 1.74 2.88 -4.48
C SER A 109 2.63 3.44 -3.37
N LEU A 110 3.42 4.46 -3.69
CA LEU A 110 4.22 5.18 -2.72
C LEU A 110 3.32 5.96 -1.74
N THR A 111 2.16 6.38 -2.23
CA THR A 111 1.13 7.04 -1.40
C THR A 111 0.59 6.10 -0.35
N ASP A 112 0.24 4.85 -0.71
CA ASP A 112 -0.26 3.86 0.25
C ASP A 112 0.81 3.46 1.26
N GLU A 113 2.06 3.25 0.82
CA GLU A 113 3.18 2.97 1.72
C GLU A 113 3.36 4.11 2.73
N ARG A 114 3.27 5.36 2.26
CA ARG A 114 3.36 6.54 3.12
C ARG A 114 2.17 6.67 4.08
N ALA A 115 0.96 6.45 3.58
CA ALA A 115 -0.25 6.46 4.40
C ALA A 115 -0.19 5.39 5.49
N ALA A 116 0.30 4.20 5.17
CA ALA A 116 0.53 3.14 6.14
C ALA A 116 1.52 3.57 7.22
N ASP A 117 2.64 4.21 6.84
CA ASP A 117 3.63 4.73 7.80
C ASP A 117 3.05 5.81 8.71
N LEU A 118 2.30 6.76 8.15
CA LEU A 118 1.64 7.81 8.92
C LEU A 118 0.59 7.29 9.89
N ASN A 119 -0.01 6.15 9.57
CA ASN A 119 -1.04 5.51 10.38
C ASN A 119 -0.50 4.42 11.31
N LYS A 120 0.80 4.17 11.32
CA LYS A 120 1.41 3.24 12.28
C LYS A 120 1.07 3.66 13.71
N ILE A 121 0.58 2.69 14.45
CA ILE A 121 0.34 2.82 15.89
C ILE A 121 1.49 2.12 16.60
N ASP A 122 2.09 2.80 17.56
CA ASP A 122 3.04 2.13 18.44
C ASP A 122 2.27 1.19 19.36
N PHE A 123 2.50 -0.10 19.20
CA PHE A 123 1.87 -1.14 20.00
C PHE A 123 2.10 -0.96 21.51
N ALA A 124 3.23 -0.39 21.89
CA ALA A 124 3.58 -0.15 23.29
C ALA A 124 2.72 0.94 23.95
N THR A 125 2.08 1.80 23.15
CA THR A 125 1.19 2.88 23.65
C THR A 125 -0.24 2.43 23.84
N LEU A 126 -0.59 1.22 23.42
CA LEU A 126 -1.95 0.69 23.57
C LEU A 126 -2.24 0.38 25.04
N PRO A 127 -3.42 0.70 25.55
CA PRO A 127 -3.84 0.36 26.92
C PRO A 127 -4.20 -1.13 27.02
N LEU A 128 -3.17 -2.01 26.96
CA LEU A 128 -3.35 -3.46 26.88
C LEU A 128 -4.06 -4.07 28.09
N ASP A 129 -4.05 -3.37 29.21
CA ASP A 129 -4.78 -3.69 30.43
C ASP A 129 -6.32 -3.62 30.28
N LYS A 130 -6.79 -2.86 29.27
CA LYS A 130 -8.22 -2.71 28.94
C LYS A 130 -8.71 -3.70 27.89
N ALA A 131 -7.81 -4.51 27.35
CA ALA A 131 -8.18 -5.48 26.32
C ALA A 131 -8.48 -6.86 26.95
N ILE A 132 -9.39 -7.59 26.31
CA ILE A 132 -9.55 -9.02 26.57
C ILE A 132 -8.33 -9.72 25.98
N LYS A 133 -7.49 -10.30 26.82
CA LYS A 133 -6.25 -10.95 26.42
C LYS A 133 -6.44 -12.44 26.27
N GLU A 134 -6.10 -12.96 25.10
CA GLU A 134 -6.02 -14.40 24.83
C GLU A 134 -4.60 -14.77 24.41
N VAL A 135 -4.07 -15.87 24.94
CA VAL A 135 -2.72 -16.38 24.62
C VAL A 135 -2.85 -17.80 24.12
N ARG A 136 -2.27 -18.06 22.96
CA ARG A 136 -2.19 -19.39 22.35
C ARG A 136 -0.73 -19.75 22.14
N GLY A 137 -0.36 -20.98 22.51
CA GLY A 137 1.02 -21.43 22.43
C GLY A 137 1.97 -20.55 23.24
N ASN A 138 3.10 -20.18 22.65
CA ASN A 138 4.10 -19.32 23.30
C ASN A 138 3.76 -17.81 23.25
N GLY A 139 2.67 -17.43 22.57
CA GLY A 139 2.21 -16.05 22.48
C GLY A 139 3.16 -15.07 21.79
N LYS A 140 4.10 -15.56 20.97
CA LYS A 140 5.18 -14.76 20.39
C LYS A 140 4.70 -13.63 19.49
N LEU A 141 3.73 -13.92 18.62
CA LEU A 141 3.09 -12.90 17.80
C LEU A 141 2.06 -12.15 18.65
N LYS A 142 2.11 -10.82 18.64
CA LYS A 142 1.14 -9.99 19.36
C LYS A 142 0.28 -9.22 18.37
N VAL A 143 -1.03 -9.27 18.55
CA VAL A 143 -2.02 -8.59 17.73
C VAL A 143 -2.99 -7.84 18.63
N ALA A 144 -3.28 -6.59 18.28
CA ALA A 144 -4.36 -5.80 18.88
C ALA A 144 -5.50 -5.70 17.87
N VAL A 145 -6.71 -6.01 18.30
CA VAL A 145 -7.90 -6.00 17.47
C VAL A 145 -8.94 -5.11 18.13
N PHE A 146 -9.59 -4.26 17.35
CA PHE A 146 -10.76 -3.50 17.76
C PHE A 146 -11.97 -4.18 17.14
N SER A 147 -12.82 -4.78 17.95
CA SER A 147 -13.88 -5.69 17.52
C SER A 147 -15.24 -5.27 18.05
N ASP A 148 -16.22 -5.27 17.14
CA ASP A 148 -17.62 -5.15 17.51
C ASP A 148 -18.22 -6.56 17.68
N PRO A 149 -18.86 -6.88 18.83
CA PRO A 149 -19.34 -8.22 19.13
C PRO A 149 -20.45 -8.72 18.19
N ASP A 150 -21.14 -7.83 17.50
CA ASP A 150 -22.19 -8.19 16.53
C ASP A 150 -21.72 -8.14 15.07
N CYS A 151 -20.52 -7.64 14.81
CA CYS A 151 -19.99 -7.55 13.46
C CYS A 151 -19.65 -8.94 12.88
N PRO A 152 -20.27 -9.35 11.75
CA PRO A 152 -20.01 -10.66 11.15
C PRO A 152 -18.59 -10.82 10.61
N TYR A 153 -17.94 -9.70 10.21
CA TYR A 153 -16.56 -9.71 9.77
C TYR A 153 -15.59 -9.89 10.94
N CYS A 154 -15.89 -9.30 12.10
CA CYS A 154 -15.11 -9.51 13.32
C CYS A 154 -15.17 -10.99 13.76
N LYS A 155 -16.34 -11.60 13.76
CA LYS A 155 -16.51 -13.04 14.05
C LYS A 155 -15.74 -13.92 13.07
N ARG A 156 -15.72 -13.55 11.78
CA ARG A 156 -14.92 -14.28 10.78
C ARG A 156 -13.44 -14.17 11.06
N LEU A 157 -12.95 -13.00 11.47
CA LEU A 157 -11.56 -12.80 11.86
C LEU A 157 -11.19 -13.65 13.10
N GLU A 158 -12.09 -13.74 14.09
CA GLU A 158 -11.90 -14.60 15.26
C GLU A 158 -11.71 -16.07 14.86
N HIS A 159 -12.52 -16.58 13.92
CA HIS A 159 -12.35 -17.94 13.39
C HIS A 159 -11.02 -18.13 12.65
N GLU A 160 -10.47 -17.09 12.01
CA GLU A 160 -9.12 -17.20 11.42
C GLU A 160 -8.05 -17.25 12.53
N PHE A 161 -8.21 -16.51 13.61
CA PHE A 161 -7.32 -16.59 14.76
C PHE A 161 -7.34 -17.95 15.45
N GLU A 162 -8.47 -18.68 15.45
CA GLU A 162 -8.56 -20.04 16.01
C GLU A 162 -7.57 -21.01 15.35
N LYS A 163 -7.21 -20.77 14.10
CA LYS A 163 -6.26 -21.58 13.32
C LYS A 163 -4.79 -21.25 13.63
N MET A 164 -4.53 -20.15 14.35
CA MET A 164 -3.19 -19.68 14.64
C MET A 164 -2.69 -20.23 15.95
N THR A 165 -1.42 -20.64 15.95
CA THR A 165 -0.66 -20.99 17.16
C THR A 165 0.35 -19.88 17.47
N ASP A 166 0.84 -19.83 18.71
CA ASP A 166 1.91 -18.93 19.12
C ASP A 166 1.57 -17.42 19.00
N ILE A 167 0.31 -17.07 19.28
CA ILE A 167 -0.23 -15.71 19.19
C ILE A 167 -0.78 -15.24 20.56
N THR A 168 -0.56 -13.95 20.84
CA THR A 168 -1.28 -13.21 21.89
C THR A 168 -2.21 -12.21 21.21
N ILE A 169 -3.51 -12.32 21.45
CA ILE A 169 -4.54 -11.44 20.93
C ILE A 169 -4.99 -10.52 22.06
N TYR A 170 -4.97 -9.21 21.79
CA TYR A 170 -5.55 -8.19 22.65
C TYR A 170 -6.79 -7.64 21.96
N ASN A 171 -7.95 -8.08 22.39
CA ASN A 171 -9.23 -7.70 21.81
C ASN A 171 -9.84 -6.53 22.59
N PHE A 172 -9.92 -5.37 21.94
CA PHE A 172 -10.61 -4.19 22.45
C PHE A 172 -12.04 -4.16 21.93
N MET A 173 -13.00 -4.23 22.84
CA MET A 173 -14.39 -4.10 22.48
C MET A 173 -14.69 -2.68 22.00
N MET A 174 -15.12 -2.56 20.75
CA MET A 174 -15.48 -1.31 20.09
C MET A 174 -16.86 -1.44 19.44
N PRO A 175 -17.93 -1.40 20.24
CA PRO A 175 -19.28 -1.52 19.71
C PRO A 175 -19.64 -0.31 18.84
N ILE A 176 -20.37 -0.56 17.76
CA ILE A 176 -20.85 0.48 16.82
C ILE A 176 -22.39 0.48 16.85
N PRO A 177 -23.04 1.17 17.81
CA PRO A 177 -24.49 1.09 18.00
C PRO A 177 -25.30 1.54 16.78
N SER A 178 -24.74 2.40 15.92
CA SER A 178 -25.39 2.83 14.68
C SER A 178 -25.56 1.72 13.65
N LEU A 179 -24.72 0.68 13.71
CA LEU A 179 -24.76 -0.50 12.84
C LEU A 179 -25.36 -1.71 13.57
N HIS A 180 -25.03 -1.86 14.86
CA HIS A 180 -25.38 -3.00 15.69
C HIS A 180 -25.95 -2.49 17.04
N PRO A 181 -27.27 -2.25 17.14
CA PRO A 181 -27.87 -1.59 18.33
C PRO A 181 -27.60 -2.30 19.67
N ASP A 182 -27.46 -3.64 19.64
CA ASP A 182 -27.23 -4.45 20.86
C ASP A 182 -25.73 -4.61 21.20
N ALA A 183 -24.82 -4.15 20.35
CA ALA A 183 -23.39 -4.39 20.50
C ALA A 183 -22.84 -3.78 21.79
N ALA A 184 -23.30 -2.59 22.19
CA ALA A 184 -22.85 -1.94 23.42
C ALA A 184 -23.11 -2.80 24.65
N ARG A 185 -24.32 -3.35 24.78
CA ARG A 185 -24.72 -4.23 25.90
C ARG A 185 -23.90 -5.53 25.94
N LYS A 186 -23.43 -6.02 24.81
CA LYS A 186 -22.62 -7.25 24.71
C LYS A 186 -21.15 -7.00 24.96
N ALA A 187 -20.71 -5.75 24.88
CA ALA A 187 -19.32 -5.34 25.09
C ALA A 187 -19.00 -5.04 26.58
N GLU A 188 -20.02 -4.97 27.45
CA GLU A 188 -19.90 -4.85 28.90
C GLU A 188 -19.59 -6.22 29.55
#